data_d2db6f2a7c1c03156d9c377f04d8233e
#
_entry.id   d2db6f2a7c1c03156d9c377f04d8233e
#
_cell.length_a   1.000
_cell.length_b   1.000
_cell.length_c   1.000
_cell.angle_alpha   90.00
_cell.angle_beta   90.00
_cell.angle_gamma   90.00
#
_symmetry.space_group_name_H-M   'P 1'
#
loop_
_entity.id
_entity.type
_entity.pdbx_description
1 polymer ?
#
loop_
_entity_poly.entity_id
_entity_poly.type
_entity_poly.pdbx_seq_one_letter_code
_entity_poly.pdbx_strand_id
1 'polypeptide(L)'
;MESAMVLRDGAKFEAQAGDPTQALETYKDAMVASGVTTTRPQDNDTFTRLTRNDSSDDWLKRGIRSDAADLYRQQDLNVTLEHDYWGSSGTGGYSDLKAHTTMLQVDAPLSDGRMFFRSDLVNMDAGSFDNNNGTYDPKWGTCYETPCSGSIHQSDSGASVAVGWQNKTWAMDIGTTPMGFDVVDVVGGISYSSDLGPIGYTVNAHRRPISSSLLAFAGQKDTNTGTTW
;
A
#
# COMPACT_ATOMS: atom_id res chain seq x y z
N MET A 1 7.44 16.71 -37.41
CA MET A 1 8.09 16.79 -36.08
C MET A 1 7.46 17.85 -35.17
N GLU A 2 7.33 19.06 -35.62
CA GLU A 2 6.75 20.19 -34.87
C GLU A 2 5.32 19.90 -34.37
N SER A 3 4.43 19.44 -35.26
CA SER A 3 3.04 19.06 -34.93
C SER A 3 2.95 17.97 -33.86
N ALA A 4 3.85 16.98 -33.85
CA ALA A 4 3.87 15.93 -32.86
C ALA A 4 4.36 16.42 -31.48
N MET A 5 5.31 17.37 -31.44
CA MET A 5 5.72 18.03 -30.21
C MET A 5 4.60 18.83 -29.57
N VAL A 6 3.91 19.65 -30.38
CA VAL A 6 2.78 20.48 -29.94
C VAL A 6 1.67 19.58 -29.34
N LEU A 7 1.34 18.47 -29.99
CA LEU A 7 0.34 17.54 -29.51
C LEU A 7 0.79 16.85 -28.20
N ARG A 8 2.07 16.45 -28.10
CA ARG A 8 2.62 15.89 -26.87
C ARG A 8 2.55 16.86 -25.69
N ASP A 9 2.97 18.12 -25.92
CA ASP A 9 2.95 19.15 -24.89
C ASP A 9 1.51 19.54 -24.51
N GLY A 10 0.60 19.58 -25.49
CA GLY A 10 -0.83 19.77 -25.27
C GLY A 10 -1.43 18.67 -24.40
N ALA A 11 -1.12 17.40 -24.68
CA ALA A 11 -1.58 16.28 -23.88
C ALA A 11 -1.06 16.34 -22.41
N LYS A 12 0.20 16.75 -22.22
CA LYS A 12 0.74 16.98 -20.87
C LYS A 12 -0.02 18.07 -20.13
N PHE A 13 -0.31 19.16 -20.81
CA PHE A 13 -1.08 20.27 -20.24
C PHE A 13 -2.50 19.83 -19.85
N GLU A 14 -3.20 19.12 -20.74
CA GLU A 14 -4.54 18.57 -20.47
C GLU A 14 -4.54 17.62 -19.26
N ALA A 15 -3.55 16.73 -19.17
CA ALA A 15 -3.40 15.83 -18.02
C ALA A 15 -3.15 16.62 -16.71
N GLN A 16 -2.35 17.68 -16.75
CA GLN A 16 -2.08 18.52 -15.59
C GLN A 16 -3.29 19.39 -15.20
N ALA A 17 -4.12 19.76 -16.17
CA ALA A 17 -5.36 20.50 -15.98
C ALA A 17 -6.50 19.64 -15.40
N GLY A 18 -6.28 18.33 -15.25
CA GLY A 18 -7.25 17.40 -14.66
C GLY A 18 -8.18 16.74 -15.68
N ASP A 19 -7.82 16.78 -16.97
CA ASP A 19 -8.54 16.04 -18.03
C ASP A 19 -7.66 14.94 -18.66
N PRO A 20 -7.41 13.85 -17.90
CA PRO A 20 -6.58 12.75 -18.39
C PRO A 20 -7.21 11.97 -19.53
N THR A 21 -8.54 11.99 -19.66
CA THR A 21 -9.26 11.32 -20.76
C THR A 21 -8.98 12.03 -22.07
N GLN A 22 -9.09 13.35 -22.09
CA GLN A 22 -8.76 14.16 -23.28
C GLN A 22 -7.27 14.06 -23.60
N ALA A 23 -6.40 14.09 -22.60
CA ALA A 23 -4.97 13.92 -22.76
C ALA A 23 -4.60 12.60 -23.46
N LEU A 24 -5.26 11.48 -23.10
CA LEU A 24 -5.06 10.20 -23.78
C LEU A 24 -5.46 10.25 -25.24
N GLU A 25 -6.57 10.94 -25.58
CA GLU A 25 -6.99 11.13 -26.96
C GLU A 25 -5.96 11.96 -27.74
N THR A 26 -5.43 13.02 -27.13
CA THR A 26 -4.38 13.86 -27.75
C THR A 26 -3.07 13.07 -27.92
N TYR A 27 -2.71 12.16 -27.01
CA TYR A 27 -1.57 11.26 -27.22
C TYR A 27 -1.77 10.31 -28.40
N LYS A 28 -2.98 9.81 -28.64
CA LYS A 28 -3.28 8.99 -29.84
C LYS A 28 -3.00 9.79 -31.13
N ASP A 29 -3.36 11.06 -31.15
CA ASP A 29 -3.09 11.96 -32.30
C ASP A 29 -1.58 12.25 -32.42
N ALA A 30 -0.88 12.43 -31.30
CA ALA A 30 0.58 12.59 -31.28
C ALA A 30 1.32 11.34 -31.80
N MET A 31 0.82 10.13 -31.52
CA MET A 31 1.36 8.90 -32.06
C MET A 31 1.26 8.84 -33.59
N VAL A 32 0.15 9.29 -34.17
CA VAL A 32 0.01 9.38 -35.62
C VAL A 32 0.93 10.45 -36.19
N ALA A 33 0.93 11.65 -35.62
CA ALA A 33 1.73 12.77 -36.10
C ALA A 33 3.25 12.53 -36.03
N SER A 34 3.69 11.72 -35.09
CA SER A 34 5.11 11.33 -34.92
C SER A 34 5.52 10.14 -35.78
N GLY A 35 4.56 9.43 -36.37
CA GLY A 35 4.81 8.18 -37.10
C GLY A 35 5.09 6.98 -36.22
N VAL A 36 4.65 6.97 -34.97
CA VAL A 36 4.57 5.78 -34.12
C VAL A 36 3.61 4.77 -34.70
N THR A 37 2.53 5.26 -35.30
CA THR A 37 1.54 4.49 -36.04
C THR A 37 1.05 5.28 -37.26
N THR A 38 0.53 4.59 -38.27
CA THR A 38 -0.11 5.19 -39.41
C THR A 38 -1.60 5.45 -39.22
N THR A 39 -2.22 4.76 -38.26
CA THR A 39 -3.66 4.87 -38.00
C THR A 39 -3.86 5.13 -36.50
N ARG A 40 -4.85 5.96 -36.21
CA ARG A 40 -5.22 6.29 -34.81
C ARG A 40 -5.75 5.05 -34.11
N PRO A 41 -5.20 4.67 -32.95
CA PRO A 41 -5.69 3.50 -32.21
C PRO A 41 -7.11 3.74 -31.70
N GLN A 42 -7.99 2.77 -31.93
CA GLN A 42 -9.41 2.86 -31.56
C GLN A 42 -9.74 2.08 -30.30
N ASP A 43 -8.90 1.12 -29.93
CA ASP A 43 -9.10 0.25 -28.77
C ASP A 43 -7.89 0.26 -27.84
N ASN A 44 -8.13 -0.12 -26.59
CA ASN A 44 -7.11 -0.10 -25.55
C ASN A 44 -5.97 -1.10 -25.79
N ASP A 45 -6.25 -2.23 -26.42
CA ASP A 45 -5.23 -3.25 -26.70
C ASP A 45 -4.23 -2.73 -27.75
N THR A 46 -4.72 -2.15 -28.83
CA THR A 46 -3.88 -1.49 -29.84
C THR A 46 -3.09 -0.34 -29.25
N PHE A 47 -3.74 0.52 -28.44
CA PHE A 47 -3.09 1.63 -27.77
C PHE A 47 -1.95 1.15 -26.86
N THR A 48 -2.21 0.15 -26.01
CA THR A 48 -1.24 -0.40 -25.07
C THR A 48 -0.04 -1.03 -25.77
N ARG A 49 -0.24 -1.69 -26.91
CA ARG A 49 0.89 -2.21 -27.73
C ARG A 49 1.75 -1.08 -28.28
N LEU A 50 1.14 0.03 -28.70
CA LEU A 50 1.85 1.20 -29.22
C LEU A 50 2.65 1.98 -28.17
N THR A 51 2.36 1.79 -26.88
CA THR A 51 3.14 2.40 -25.79
C THR A 51 4.43 1.65 -25.47
N ARG A 52 4.64 0.43 -26.02
CA ARG A 52 5.86 -0.35 -25.81
C ARG A 52 7.06 0.29 -26.48
N ASN A 53 8.22 0.19 -25.83
CA ASN A 53 9.47 0.68 -26.37
C ASN A 53 9.82 0.01 -27.69
N ASP A 54 10.27 0.82 -28.66
CA ASP A 54 10.86 0.38 -29.91
C ASP A 54 12.29 0.90 -30.00
N SER A 55 13.24 0.02 -30.31
CA SER A 55 14.66 0.36 -30.36
C SER A 55 14.98 1.34 -31.50
N SER A 56 14.16 1.40 -32.52
CA SER A 56 14.30 2.31 -33.68
C SER A 56 13.73 3.70 -33.45
N ASP A 57 13.03 3.93 -32.32
CA ASP A 57 12.42 5.22 -32.03
C ASP A 57 13.47 6.31 -31.79
N ASP A 58 13.19 7.48 -32.33
CA ASP A 58 13.85 8.72 -31.93
C ASP A 58 13.39 9.18 -30.54
N TRP A 59 13.99 10.23 -30.01
CA TRP A 59 13.68 10.77 -28.69
C TRP A 59 12.20 11.20 -28.53
N LEU A 60 11.59 11.73 -29.61
CA LEU A 60 10.21 12.23 -29.57
C LEU A 60 9.21 11.07 -29.52
N LYS A 61 9.36 10.08 -30.40
CA LYS A 61 8.53 8.87 -30.39
C LYS A 61 8.63 8.14 -29.06
N ARG A 62 9.84 7.97 -28.55
CA ARG A 62 10.09 7.35 -27.24
C ARG A 62 9.42 8.12 -26.11
N GLY A 63 9.50 9.46 -26.15
CA GLY A 63 8.83 10.32 -25.18
C GLY A 63 7.31 10.22 -25.25
N ILE A 64 6.71 10.21 -26.44
CA ILE A 64 5.26 10.05 -26.61
C ILE A 64 4.78 8.69 -26.09
N ARG A 65 5.48 7.60 -26.41
CA ARG A 65 5.13 6.27 -25.88
C ARG A 65 5.21 6.20 -24.36
N SER A 66 6.27 6.73 -23.77
CA SER A 66 6.46 6.74 -22.32
C SER A 66 5.40 7.57 -21.61
N ASP A 67 5.18 8.81 -22.07
CA ASP A 67 4.22 9.72 -21.45
C ASP A 67 2.78 9.16 -21.55
N ALA A 68 2.43 8.58 -22.71
CA ALA A 68 1.13 7.94 -22.91
C ALA A 68 0.94 6.69 -22.05
N ALA A 69 1.99 5.88 -21.90
CA ALA A 69 1.97 4.69 -21.02
C ALA A 69 1.78 5.08 -19.56
N ASP A 70 2.47 6.11 -19.10
CA ASP A 70 2.40 6.58 -17.73
C ASP A 70 1.00 7.13 -17.41
N LEU A 71 0.45 7.94 -18.30
CA LEU A 71 -0.90 8.46 -18.13
C LEU A 71 -1.96 7.36 -18.17
N TYR A 72 -1.85 6.40 -19.08
CA TYR A 72 -2.77 5.26 -19.17
C TYR A 72 -2.76 4.43 -17.87
N ARG A 73 -1.58 4.13 -17.33
CA ARG A 73 -1.45 3.42 -16.06
C ARG A 73 -2.04 4.19 -14.88
N GLN A 74 -1.95 5.52 -14.89
CA GLN A 74 -2.57 6.37 -13.86
C GLN A 74 -4.11 6.33 -13.92
N GLN A 75 -4.69 6.08 -15.08
CA GLN A 75 -6.14 5.98 -15.28
C GLN A 75 -6.68 4.56 -15.18
N ASP A 76 -5.82 3.59 -14.97
CA ASP A 76 -6.20 2.19 -14.90
C ASP A 76 -6.54 1.77 -13.47
N LEU A 77 -7.44 0.77 -13.36
CA LEU A 77 -7.70 0.09 -12.11
C LEU A 77 -6.61 -0.95 -11.90
N ASN A 78 -5.93 -0.88 -10.77
CA ASN A 78 -4.88 -1.84 -10.40
C ASN A 78 -5.34 -2.74 -9.26
N VAL A 79 -5.03 -4.01 -9.37
CA VAL A 79 -5.23 -5.00 -8.30
C VAL A 79 -3.87 -5.57 -7.95
N THR A 80 -3.49 -5.45 -6.68
CA THR A 80 -2.23 -5.97 -6.15
C THR A 80 -2.54 -7.05 -5.12
N LEU A 81 -1.90 -8.21 -5.29
CA LEU A 81 -1.89 -9.28 -4.29
C LEU A 81 -0.43 -9.50 -3.87
N GLU A 82 -0.17 -9.41 -2.58
CA GLU A 82 1.16 -9.57 -2.00
C GLU A 82 1.10 -10.51 -0.80
N HIS A 83 2.15 -11.28 -0.61
CA HIS A 83 2.28 -12.16 0.55
C HIS A 83 3.67 -11.98 1.14
N ASP A 84 3.71 -11.52 2.40
CA ASP A 84 4.93 -11.30 3.15
C ASP A 84 5.05 -12.30 4.28
N TYR A 85 6.27 -12.78 4.48
CA TYR A 85 6.70 -13.44 5.68
C TYR A 85 7.77 -12.59 6.37
N TRP A 86 7.56 -12.29 7.65
CA TRP A 86 8.54 -11.58 8.44
C TRP A 86 8.66 -12.18 9.84
N GLY A 87 9.78 -11.96 10.48
CA GLY A 87 10.02 -12.43 11.82
C GLY A 87 11.03 -11.57 12.56
N SER A 88 10.94 -11.59 13.86
CA SER A 88 11.92 -11.00 14.77
C SER A 88 12.27 -11.99 15.85
N SER A 89 13.53 -12.04 16.25
CA SER A 89 13.96 -12.80 17.40
C SER A 89 13.71 -12.02 18.70
N GLY A 90 13.25 -12.69 19.73
CA GLY A 90 12.94 -12.03 20.99
C GLY A 90 12.62 -13.04 22.09
N THR A 91 11.77 -12.65 23.01
CA THR A 91 11.30 -13.50 24.08
C THR A 91 10.13 -14.35 23.62
N GLY A 92 10.22 -15.67 23.77
CA GLY A 92 9.14 -16.61 23.44
C GLY A 92 7.82 -16.25 24.14
N GLY A 93 6.71 -16.33 23.41
CA GLY A 93 5.38 -15.93 23.86
C GLY A 93 5.12 -14.42 23.83
N TYR A 94 6.11 -13.59 23.50
CA TYR A 94 5.99 -12.13 23.54
C TYR A 94 6.51 -11.43 22.29
N SER A 95 7.79 -11.56 21.97
CA SER A 95 8.46 -10.84 20.88
C SER A 95 9.28 -11.72 19.95
N ASP A 96 9.28 -13.03 20.13
CA ASP A 96 9.82 -13.97 19.15
C ASP A 96 8.77 -14.22 18.07
N LEU A 97 8.60 -13.21 17.20
CA LEU A 97 7.50 -13.15 16.26
C LEU A 97 7.82 -13.83 14.92
N LYS A 98 6.85 -14.58 14.45
CA LYS A 98 6.75 -15.04 13.05
C LYS A 98 5.38 -14.63 12.53
N ALA A 99 5.36 -13.93 11.42
CA ALA A 99 4.11 -13.42 10.86
C ALA A 99 4.02 -13.68 9.37
N HIS A 100 2.82 -13.99 8.93
CA HIS A 100 2.41 -14.05 7.54
C HIS A 100 1.37 -12.96 7.32
N THR A 101 1.58 -12.14 6.30
CA THR A 101 0.62 -11.12 5.88
C THR A 101 0.28 -11.33 4.42
N THR A 102 -1.00 -11.50 4.11
CA THR A 102 -1.50 -11.51 2.73
C THR A 102 -2.28 -10.23 2.52
N MET A 103 -1.83 -9.39 1.61
CA MET A 103 -2.43 -8.12 1.27
C MET A 103 -3.16 -8.21 -0.07
N LEU A 104 -4.38 -7.72 -0.10
CA LEU A 104 -5.12 -7.40 -1.33
C LEU A 104 -5.37 -5.90 -1.37
N GLN A 105 -4.93 -5.24 -2.43
CA GLN A 105 -5.17 -3.82 -2.64
C GLN A 105 -5.77 -3.57 -4.02
N VAL A 106 -6.77 -2.71 -4.09
CA VAL A 106 -7.39 -2.23 -5.31
C VAL A 106 -7.23 -0.72 -5.36
N ASP A 107 -6.59 -0.23 -6.42
CA ASP A 107 -6.37 1.20 -6.67
C ASP A 107 -7.18 1.64 -7.88
N ALA A 108 -7.89 2.76 -7.76
CA ALA A 108 -8.66 3.35 -8.84
C ALA A 108 -8.42 4.87 -8.90
N PRO A 109 -8.45 5.48 -10.09
CA PRO A 109 -8.40 6.92 -10.22
C PRO A 109 -9.64 7.56 -9.60
N LEU A 110 -9.44 8.65 -8.87
CA LEU A 110 -10.50 9.48 -8.30
C LEU A 110 -10.06 10.93 -8.28
N SER A 111 -10.75 11.78 -9.05
CA SER A 111 -10.39 13.19 -9.20
C SER A 111 -8.96 13.36 -9.73
N ASP A 112 -8.16 14.23 -9.14
CA ASP A 112 -6.75 14.49 -9.46
C ASP A 112 -5.76 13.51 -8.78
N GLY A 113 -6.27 12.43 -8.20
CA GLY A 113 -5.49 11.44 -7.47
C GLY A 113 -5.97 10.01 -7.69
N ARG A 114 -5.60 9.15 -6.77
CA ARG A 114 -6.00 7.75 -6.74
C ARG A 114 -6.54 7.38 -5.36
N MET A 115 -7.66 6.70 -5.35
CA MET A 115 -8.15 6.03 -4.14
C MET A 115 -7.63 4.60 -4.08
N PHE A 116 -7.52 4.07 -2.89
CA PHE A 116 -7.28 2.65 -2.69
C PHE A 116 -8.21 2.06 -1.63
N PHE A 117 -8.50 0.78 -1.82
CA PHE A 117 -9.03 -0.10 -0.79
C PHE A 117 -7.99 -1.19 -0.55
N ARG A 118 -7.68 -1.45 0.72
CA ARG A 118 -6.71 -2.47 1.13
C ARG A 118 -7.31 -3.37 2.21
N SER A 119 -7.04 -4.65 2.11
CA SER A 119 -7.32 -5.65 3.14
C SER A 119 -6.09 -6.50 3.38
N ASP A 120 -5.69 -6.63 4.65
CA ASP A 120 -4.57 -7.49 5.05
C ASP A 120 -5.09 -8.63 5.92
N LEU A 121 -4.75 -9.85 5.55
CA LEU A 121 -4.92 -11.03 6.38
C LEU A 121 -3.60 -11.25 7.13
N VAL A 122 -3.63 -11.11 8.45
CA VAL A 122 -2.45 -11.21 9.31
C VAL A 122 -2.56 -12.43 10.19
N ASN A 123 -1.50 -13.23 10.22
CA ASN A 123 -1.34 -14.34 11.13
C ASN A 123 -0.01 -14.18 11.87
N MET A 124 -0.04 -14.08 13.18
CA MET A 124 1.13 -13.85 14.02
C MET A 124 1.27 -14.98 15.03
N ASP A 125 2.51 -15.44 15.20
CA ASP A 125 2.90 -16.44 16.19
C ASP A 125 4.10 -15.91 16.96
N ALA A 126 3.95 -15.80 18.29
CA ALA A 126 5.01 -15.37 19.19
C ALA A 126 5.68 -16.54 19.92
N GLY A 127 5.33 -17.77 19.55
CA GLY A 127 5.85 -18.95 20.23
C GLY A 127 5.24 -19.16 21.61
N SER A 128 5.96 -19.83 22.47
CA SER A 128 5.51 -20.19 23.82
C SER A 128 6.32 -19.47 24.87
N PHE A 129 5.68 -19.14 26.01
CA PHE A 129 6.40 -18.68 27.20
C PHE A 129 7.33 -19.76 27.69
N ASP A 130 8.50 -19.34 28.20
CA ASP A 130 9.43 -20.25 28.86
C ASP A 130 8.80 -20.94 30.07
N ASN A 131 8.98 -22.24 30.13
CA ASN A 131 8.45 -23.08 31.20
C ASN A 131 9.60 -23.67 31.96
N ASN A 132 9.86 -23.13 33.17
CA ASN A 132 10.80 -23.69 34.12
C ASN A 132 10.06 -24.65 35.07
N ASN A 133 10.26 -25.97 34.89
CA ASN A 133 9.69 -27.02 35.75
C ASN A 133 8.15 -27.04 35.80
N GLY A 134 7.46 -26.77 34.71
CA GLY A 134 5.99 -26.78 34.63
C GLY A 134 5.32 -25.53 35.15
N THR A 135 6.08 -24.48 35.44
CA THR A 135 5.58 -23.13 35.77
C THR A 135 6.02 -22.13 34.71
N TYR A 136 5.11 -21.24 34.32
CA TYR A 136 5.41 -20.13 33.39
C TYR A 136 6.48 -19.20 33.97
N ASP A 137 7.15 -18.46 33.07
CA ASP A 137 8.03 -17.37 33.51
C ASP A 137 7.23 -16.41 34.40
N PRO A 138 7.65 -16.24 35.69
CA PRO A 138 6.95 -15.41 36.67
C PRO A 138 6.90 -13.92 36.31
N LYS A 139 7.50 -13.50 35.22
CA LYS A 139 7.51 -12.09 34.77
C LYS A 139 6.26 -11.69 33.95
N TRP A 140 5.28 -12.61 33.78
CA TRP A 140 4.25 -12.40 32.82
C TRP A 140 2.83 -12.43 33.42
N GLY A 141 2.16 -11.27 33.38
CA GLY A 141 0.78 -11.11 33.84
C GLY A 141 0.60 -11.61 35.30
N THR A 142 -0.56 -12.20 35.56
CA THR A 142 -0.87 -12.77 36.86
C THR A 142 -0.17 -14.09 37.14
N CYS A 143 0.54 -14.65 36.15
CA CYS A 143 1.36 -15.85 36.36
C CYS A 143 2.50 -15.65 37.38
N TYR A 144 2.84 -14.39 37.67
CA TYR A 144 3.78 -14.03 38.71
C TYR A 144 3.28 -14.42 40.12
N GLU A 145 1.99 -14.26 40.38
CA GLU A 145 1.38 -14.49 41.69
C GLU A 145 0.78 -15.90 41.81
N THR A 146 0.23 -16.40 40.71
CA THR A 146 -0.46 -17.68 40.67
C THR A 146 0.03 -18.51 39.49
N PRO A 147 0.46 -19.78 39.69
CA PRO A 147 0.87 -20.63 38.59
C PRO A 147 -0.20 -20.72 37.50
N CYS A 148 0.16 -20.36 36.26
CA CYS A 148 -0.75 -20.47 35.12
C CYS A 148 -0.93 -21.92 34.69
N SER A 149 -2.17 -22.28 34.38
CA SER A 149 -2.55 -23.56 33.80
C SER A 149 -3.28 -23.35 32.49
N GLY A 150 -2.65 -23.44 31.38
CA GLY A 150 -3.28 -23.24 30.09
C GLY A 150 -2.30 -23.31 28.93
N SER A 151 -2.69 -22.88 27.78
CA SER A 151 -1.76 -22.80 26.63
C SER A 151 -0.72 -21.73 26.87
N ILE A 152 0.54 -22.14 26.84
CA ILE A 152 1.70 -21.24 26.88
C ILE A 152 2.05 -20.68 25.50
N HIS A 153 1.43 -21.21 24.47
CA HIS A 153 1.62 -20.75 23.08
C HIS A 153 0.75 -19.52 22.80
N GLN A 154 1.37 -18.50 22.24
CA GLN A 154 0.73 -17.22 21.94
C GLN A 154 0.72 -16.99 20.43
N SER A 155 -0.45 -16.95 19.86
CA SER A 155 -0.66 -16.65 18.44
C SER A 155 -1.98 -15.91 18.26
N ASP A 156 -2.07 -15.09 17.23
CA ASP A 156 -3.29 -14.40 16.88
C ASP A 156 -3.41 -14.23 15.36
N SER A 157 -4.65 -14.09 14.88
CA SER A 157 -4.93 -13.89 13.47
C SER A 157 -6.13 -12.96 13.28
N GLY A 158 -6.08 -12.16 12.23
CA GLY A 158 -7.18 -11.24 11.92
C GLY A 158 -7.06 -10.64 10.54
N ALA A 159 -8.08 -9.86 10.17
CA ALA A 159 -8.14 -9.13 8.93
C ALA A 159 -8.28 -7.64 9.20
N SER A 160 -7.41 -6.82 8.61
CA SER A 160 -7.54 -5.37 8.61
C SER A 160 -8.17 -4.89 7.30
N VAL A 161 -8.79 -3.72 7.36
CA VAL A 161 -9.27 -3.00 6.18
C VAL A 161 -8.83 -1.55 6.25
N ALA A 162 -8.53 -0.97 5.10
CA ALA A 162 -8.20 0.44 4.99
C ALA A 162 -8.71 1.01 3.67
N VAL A 163 -9.04 2.28 3.69
CA VAL A 163 -9.33 3.07 2.49
C VAL A 163 -8.50 4.33 2.56
N GLY A 164 -8.10 4.84 1.40
CA GLY A 164 -7.35 6.08 1.34
C GLY A 164 -7.41 6.70 -0.04
N TRP A 165 -6.86 7.89 -0.11
CA TRP A 165 -6.73 8.65 -1.33
C TRP A 165 -5.43 9.44 -1.31
N GLN A 166 -4.79 9.56 -2.46
CA GLN A 166 -3.55 10.31 -2.61
C GLN A 166 -3.43 10.99 -3.96
N ASN A 167 -2.81 12.15 -3.97
CA ASN A 167 -2.31 12.83 -5.16
C ASN A 167 -0.87 13.33 -4.92
N LYS A 168 -0.40 14.28 -5.72
CA LYS A 168 0.96 14.84 -5.59
C LYS A 168 1.18 15.64 -4.28
N THR A 169 0.10 16.19 -3.71
CA THR A 169 0.15 17.12 -2.57
C THR A 169 -0.34 16.46 -1.29
N TRP A 170 -1.40 15.67 -1.37
CA TRP A 170 -2.08 15.07 -0.24
C TRP A 170 -2.03 13.55 -0.27
N ALA A 171 -1.89 12.95 0.89
CA ALA A 171 -2.18 11.54 1.11
C ALA A 171 -2.97 11.39 2.41
N MET A 172 -4.05 10.62 2.39
CA MET A 172 -4.88 10.37 3.56
C MET A 172 -5.40 8.94 3.54
N ASP A 173 -5.49 8.34 4.71
CA ASP A 173 -6.04 7.00 4.87
C ASP A 173 -6.71 6.83 6.23
N ILE A 174 -7.65 5.91 6.29
CA ILE A 174 -8.26 5.42 7.51
C ILE A 174 -8.49 3.91 7.39
N GLY A 175 -8.31 3.20 8.49
CA GLY A 175 -8.49 1.77 8.52
C GLY A 175 -8.58 1.24 9.94
N THR A 176 -8.46 -0.08 10.08
CA THR A 176 -8.47 -0.78 11.35
C THR A 176 -7.18 -1.57 11.53
N THR A 177 -6.82 -1.84 12.79
CA THR A 177 -5.94 -2.97 13.10
C THR A 177 -6.68 -4.27 12.78
N PRO A 178 -5.98 -5.44 12.70
CA PRO A 178 -6.64 -6.67 12.32
C PRO A 178 -7.83 -7.01 13.23
N MET A 179 -9.00 -7.07 12.63
CA MET A 179 -10.21 -7.57 13.28
C MET A 179 -10.07 -9.07 13.49
N GLY A 180 -10.29 -9.52 14.69
CA GLY A 180 -9.98 -10.89 15.14
C GLY A 180 -8.87 -10.91 16.17
N PHE A 181 -8.05 -9.88 16.26
CA PHE A 181 -7.15 -9.66 17.38
C PHE A 181 -7.92 -9.31 18.65
N ASP A 182 -7.32 -9.58 19.81
CA ASP A 182 -7.93 -9.25 21.10
C ASP A 182 -8.16 -7.74 21.27
N VAL A 183 -7.34 -6.91 20.63
CA VAL A 183 -7.48 -5.44 20.61
C VAL A 183 -7.61 -4.96 19.16
N VAL A 184 -8.72 -4.29 18.88
CA VAL A 184 -8.99 -3.69 17.57
C VAL A 184 -9.12 -2.18 17.72
N ASP A 185 -8.35 -1.45 16.92
CA ASP A 185 -8.28 0.00 16.94
C ASP A 185 -8.47 0.60 15.54
N VAL A 186 -8.91 1.87 15.51
CA VAL A 186 -8.90 2.66 14.29
C VAL A 186 -7.53 3.31 14.10
N VAL A 187 -7.00 3.20 12.90
CA VAL A 187 -5.72 3.75 12.48
C VAL A 187 -5.92 4.67 11.29
N GLY A 188 -4.99 5.56 11.02
CA GLY A 188 -5.10 6.43 9.88
C GLY A 188 -4.03 7.51 9.89
N GLY A 189 -4.02 8.30 8.82
CA GLY A 189 -3.08 9.38 8.69
C GLY A 189 -3.45 10.37 7.62
N ILE A 190 -2.81 11.52 7.71
CA ILE A 190 -2.85 12.57 6.70
C ILE A 190 -1.44 13.10 6.49
N SER A 191 -1.09 13.34 5.24
CA SER A 191 0.18 13.89 4.82
C SER A 191 -0.04 15.00 3.81
N TYR A 192 0.73 16.07 3.94
CA TYR A 192 0.76 17.20 3.02
C TYR A 192 2.18 17.44 2.55
N SER A 193 2.39 17.47 1.24
CA SER A 193 3.68 17.73 0.61
C SER A 193 3.60 18.98 -0.26
N SER A 194 4.59 19.86 -0.16
CA SER A 194 4.68 21.07 -0.96
C SER A 194 6.14 21.55 -1.04
N ASP A 195 6.37 22.57 -1.84
CA ASP A 195 7.68 23.20 -2.02
C ASP A 195 7.69 24.63 -1.48
N LEU A 196 8.77 24.97 -0.81
CA LEU A 196 9.07 26.35 -0.40
C LEU A 196 10.33 26.81 -1.13
N GLY A 197 10.15 27.36 -2.34
CA GLY A 197 11.25 27.65 -3.25
C GLY A 197 11.97 26.37 -3.70
N PRO A 198 13.29 26.23 -3.48
CA PRO A 198 14.04 25.03 -3.87
C PRO A 198 13.95 23.89 -2.85
N ILE A 199 13.21 24.05 -1.75
CA ILE A 199 13.14 23.08 -0.66
C ILE A 199 11.75 22.43 -0.66
N GLY A 200 11.71 21.12 -0.94
CA GLY A 200 10.51 20.31 -0.72
C GLY A 200 10.32 19.98 0.77
N TYR A 201 9.10 20.01 1.24
CA TYR A 201 8.76 19.61 2.60
C TYR A 201 7.50 18.73 2.63
N THR A 202 7.43 17.88 3.65
CA THR A 202 6.26 17.06 3.93
C THR A 202 5.92 17.14 5.42
N VAL A 203 4.66 17.42 5.71
CA VAL A 203 4.10 17.37 7.07
C VAL A 203 3.14 16.21 7.15
N ASN A 204 3.29 15.36 8.17
CA ASN A 204 2.40 14.23 8.36
C ASN A 204 1.95 14.11 9.82
N ALA A 205 0.73 13.63 10.00
CA ALA A 205 0.16 13.22 11.28
C ALA A 205 -0.50 11.85 11.09
N HIS A 206 -0.12 10.86 11.92
CA HIS A 206 -0.67 9.53 11.77
C HIS A 206 -0.75 8.80 13.10
N ARG A 207 -1.72 7.89 13.19
CA ARG A 207 -1.84 6.88 14.22
C ARG A 207 -1.62 5.51 13.58
N ARG A 208 -0.57 4.81 14.01
CA ARG A 208 -0.23 3.47 13.51
C ARG A 208 0.02 2.54 14.70
N PRO A 209 -0.30 1.25 14.58
CA PRO A 209 0.02 0.29 15.62
C PRO A 209 1.54 0.09 15.71
N ILE A 210 2.01 -0.25 16.91
CA ILE A 210 3.38 -0.69 17.13
C ILE A 210 3.39 -2.22 16.99
N SER A 211 4.18 -2.74 16.06
CA SER A 211 4.23 -4.18 15.73
C SER A 211 5.46 -4.90 16.32
N SER A 212 6.07 -4.33 17.35
CA SER A 212 7.29 -4.89 17.97
C SER A 212 7.05 -6.11 18.87
N SER A 213 5.82 -6.34 19.30
CA SER A 213 5.43 -7.49 20.11
C SER A 213 3.97 -7.85 19.85
N LEU A 214 3.58 -9.08 20.22
CA LEU A 214 2.19 -9.51 20.16
C LEU A 214 1.32 -8.64 21.06
N LEU A 215 1.79 -8.31 22.25
CA LEU A 215 1.12 -7.43 23.21
C LEU A 215 0.80 -6.05 22.58
N ALA A 216 1.76 -5.45 21.90
CA ALA A 216 1.60 -4.10 21.35
C ALA A 216 0.71 -4.05 20.11
N PHE A 217 0.62 -5.12 19.35
CA PHE A 217 -0.08 -5.16 18.07
C PHE A 217 -1.45 -5.85 18.13
N ALA A 218 -1.54 -7.00 18.81
CA ALA A 218 -2.73 -7.84 18.84
C ALA A 218 -3.44 -7.85 20.21
N GLY A 219 -2.73 -7.47 21.25
CA GLY A 219 -3.11 -7.76 22.62
C GLY A 219 -2.64 -9.16 23.05
N GLN A 220 -2.62 -9.40 24.33
CA GLN A 220 -2.15 -10.66 24.89
C GLN A 220 -3.03 -11.11 26.04
N LYS A 221 -3.49 -12.37 26.00
CA LYS A 221 -4.36 -12.92 27.03
C LYS A 221 -3.58 -13.40 28.25
N ASP A 222 -4.03 -12.96 29.41
CA ASP A 222 -3.65 -13.58 30.68
C ASP A 222 -4.35 -14.92 30.83
N THR A 223 -3.57 -16.00 30.97
CA THR A 223 -4.08 -17.36 30.98
C THR A 223 -4.84 -17.72 32.26
N ASN A 224 -4.68 -16.95 33.35
CA ASN A 224 -5.42 -17.15 34.59
C ASN A 224 -6.75 -16.44 34.62
N THR A 225 -6.77 -15.19 34.20
CA THR A 225 -7.95 -14.30 34.29
C THR A 225 -8.75 -14.23 33.00
N GLY A 226 -8.15 -14.60 31.86
CA GLY A 226 -8.73 -14.38 30.52
C GLY A 226 -8.78 -12.90 30.12
N THR A 227 -8.16 -12.02 30.91
CA THR A 227 -8.09 -10.59 30.62
C THR A 227 -7.07 -10.34 29.51
N THR A 228 -7.37 -9.42 28.62
CA THR A 228 -6.44 -8.99 27.57
C THR A 228 -5.65 -7.76 28.03
N TRP A 229 -4.36 -7.80 27.78
CA TRP A 229 -3.40 -6.72 28.05
C TRP A 229 -3.09 -5.95 26.77
#